data_26443dc2f1febe5afecbed6cd046cbf5
#
_entry.id   26443dc2f1febe5afecbed6cd046cbf5
#
_cell.length_a   1.000
_cell.length_b   1.000
_cell.length_c   1.000
_cell.angle_alpha   90.00
_cell.angle_beta   90.00
_cell.angle_gamma   90.00
#
_symmetry.space_group_name_H-M   'P 1'
#
loop_
_entity.id
_entity.type
_entity.pdbx_description
1 polymer ?
#
loop_
_entity_poly.entity_id
_entity_poly.type
_entity_poly.pdbx_seq_one_letter_code
_entity_poly.pdbx_strand_id
1 'polypeptide(L)'
;MLTSVLAVVAVVAAVAAVAADAGDVTALERVWSGVRDSSEQVVMSLERGAAPWPQVSELRVRTVVAPVSVPFLGAHVLYLEEFVEDDPQEPRRQLLVRLEPAEQRHAVRASLYTFSSPTRWMHLNYRPSLAAALGPQDVVPSAGCDLLLTRAGDQFRGGTHGHRCLDQSAGMARYLDYQLLISEDLYWYRRRVLRESDGELQQEVIGYNRFEPNEARLYACRIAWSASGARRDLHPLLTLDLYEAGGHGRFVTPDGRTFELTLHGRDWPFSVERDALLLSIEQPGADSPLATAWAQMDAQQIRLELGWLEVRCGSIAPDSDELAQ
;
A
#
# COMPACT_ATOMS: atom_id res chain seq x y z
N MET A 1 -53.02 -56.56 -26.63
CA MET A 1 -51.84 -56.37 -25.79
C MET A 1 -51.06 -55.20 -26.38
N LEU A 2 -51.28 -53.98 -25.81
CA LEU A 2 -50.51 -52.78 -26.19
C LEU A 2 -49.44 -52.55 -25.14
N THR A 3 -48.19 -52.61 -25.56
CA THR A 3 -47.03 -52.30 -24.72
C THR A 3 -46.64 -50.83 -24.96
N SER A 4 -46.97 -50.00 -23.97
CA SER A 4 -46.52 -48.59 -23.96
C SER A 4 -45.06 -48.50 -23.50
N VAL A 5 -44.20 -47.99 -24.37
CA VAL A 5 -42.79 -47.65 -24.03
C VAL A 5 -42.76 -46.22 -23.50
N LEU A 6 -42.47 -46.05 -22.22
CA LEU A 6 -42.18 -44.76 -21.63
C LEU A 6 -40.74 -44.38 -21.98
N ALA A 7 -40.56 -43.35 -22.77
CA ALA A 7 -39.25 -42.71 -22.99
C ALA A 7 -38.99 -41.72 -21.83
N VAL A 8 -38.00 -42.01 -21.00
CA VAL A 8 -37.47 -41.07 -19.96
C VAL A 8 -36.49 -40.15 -20.66
N VAL A 9 -36.88 -38.89 -20.86
CA VAL A 9 -35.98 -37.83 -21.28
C VAL A 9 -35.22 -37.33 -20.08
N ALA A 10 -33.93 -37.70 -19.96
CA ALA A 10 -33.04 -37.14 -18.98
C ALA A 10 -32.59 -35.73 -19.47
N VAL A 11 -33.13 -34.69 -18.85
CA VAL A 11 -32.64 -33.32 -19.02
C VAL A 11 -31.33 -33.18 -18.21
N VAL A 12 -30.22 -33.31 -18.88
CA VAL A 12 -28.90 -32.94 -18.30
C VAL A 12 -28.84 -31.43 -18.33
N ALA A 13 -29.10 -30.79 -17.19
CA ALA A 13 -28.78 -29.38 -16.99
C ALA A 13 -27.26 -29.22 -17.01
N ALA A 14 -26.71 -28.80 -18.13
CA ALA A 14 -25.33 -28.34 -18.22
C ALA A 14 -25.25 -27.04 -17.41
N VAL A 15 -24.69 -27.12 -16.19
CA VAL A 15 -24.25 -25.94 -15.47
C VAL A 15 -23.08 -25.37 -16.28
N ALA A 16 -23.39 -24.34 -17.06
CA ALA A 16 -22.34 -23.58 -17.76
C ALA A 16 -21.42 -23.00 -16.67
N ALA A 17 -20.24 -23.56 -16.58
CA ALA A 17 -19.18 -23.00 -15.77
C ALA A 17 -18.84 -21.63 -16.40
N VAL A 18 -19.26 -20.54 -15.75
CA VAL A 18 -18.96 -19.18 -16.19
C VAL A 18 -17.48 -18.94 -15.89
N ALA A 19 -16.67 -18.86 -16.93
CA ALA A 19 -15.29 -18.42 -16.79
C ALA A 19 -15.27 -17.02 -16.17
N ALA A 20 -14.27 -16.71 -15.30
CA ALA A 20 -14.07 -15.34 -14.87
C ALA A 20 -13.94 -14.48 -16.12
N ASP A 21 -14.77 -13.44 -16.21
CA ASP A 21 -14.79 -12.59 -17.39
C ASP A 21 -13.88 -11.37 -17.21
N ALA A 22 -13.72 -10.59 -18.26
CA ALA A 22 -12.97 -9.32 -18.19
C ALA A 22 -13.61 -8.34 -17.19
N GLY A 23 -14.90 -8.48 -16.89
CA GLY A 23 -15.62 -7.69 -15.92
C GLY A 23 -15.14 -7.96 -14.49
N ASP A 24 -14.79 -9.21 -14.16
CA ASP A 24 -14.25 -9.54 -12.83
C ASP A 24 -12.84 -8.96 -12.62
N VAL A 25 -12.00 -8.92 -13.67
CA VAL A 25 -10.68 -8.28 -13.61
C VAL A 25 -10.82 -6.80 -13.33
N THR A 26 -11.67 -6.10 -14.08
CA THR A 26 -11.93 -4.66 -13.90
C THR A 26 -12.55 -4.37 -12.52
N ALA A 27 -13.46 -5.24 -12.06
CA ALA A 27 -14.06 -5.09 -10.74
C ALA A 27 -13.03 -5.27 -9.61
N LEU A 28 -12.13 -6.26 -9.73
CA LEU A 28 -11.05 -6.48 -8.77
C LEU A 28 -10.06 -5.30 -8.76
N GLU A 29 -9.65 -4.84 -9.96
CA GLU A 29 -8.77 -3.66 -10.09
C GLU A 29 -9.36 -2.46 -9.35
N ARG A 30 -10.64 -2.18 -9.55
CA ARG A 30 -11.35 -1.07 -8.89
C ARG A 30 -11.38 -1.22 -7.37
N VAL A 31 -11.79 -2.38 -6.84
CA VAL A 31 -11.93 -2.57 -5.38
C VAL A 31 -10.61 -2.78 -4.67
N TRP A 32 -9.55 -3.19 -5.37
CA TRP A 32 -8.22 -3.32 -4.78
C TRP A 32 -7.46 -2.00 -4.77
N SER A 33 -7.73 -1.10 -5.71
CA SER A 33 -7.11 0.22 -5.78
C SER A 33 -7.50 1.11 -4.61
N GLY A 34 -6.56 1.93 -4.15
CA GLY A 34 -6.75 2.90 -3.08
C GLY A 34 -5.72 2.79 -1.97
N VAL A 35 -5.93 3.52 -0.90
CA VAL A 35 -5.06 3.53 0.28
C VAL A 35 -5.69 2.67 1.38
N ARG A 36 -4.88 1.84 2.00
CA ARG A 36 -5.25 0.96 3.12
C ARG A 36 -4.39 1.31 4.31
N ASP A 37 -5.00 1.55 5.45
CA ASP A 37 -4.32 1.99 6.67
C ASP A 37 -4.75 1.15 7.87
N SER A 38 -3.77 0.67 8.65
CA SER A 38 -4.02 -0.15 9.83
C SER A 38 -4.13 0.63 11.14
N SER A 39 -4.22 1.97 11.10
CA SER A 39 -4.27 2.83 12.29
C SER A 39 -5.37 2.43 13.26
N GLU A 40 -6.57 2.15 12.76
CA GLU A 40 -7.70 1.73 13.58
C GLU A 40 -7.41 0.41 14.33
N GLN A 41 -6.79 -0.54 13.64
CA GLN A 41 -6.37 -1.81 14.23
C GLN A 41 -5.35 -1.61 15.34
N VAL A 42 -4.35 -0.75 15.12
CA VAL A 42 -3.32 -0.43 16.12
C VAL A 42 -3.95 0.22 17.35
N VAL A 43 -4.78 1.24 17.17
CA VAL A 43 -5.48 1.93 18.27
C VAL A 43 -6.37 0.97 19.04
N MET A 44 -7.19 0.17 18.37
CA MET A 44 -8.05 -0.83 19.03
C MET A 44 -7.26 -1.90 19.79
N SER A 45 -6.08 -2.27 19.30
CA SER A 45 -5.22 -3.24 19.98
C SER A 45 -4.61 -2.65 21.26
N LEU A 46 -4.22 -1.40 21.24
CA LEU A 46 -3.69 -0.66 22.40
C LEU A 46 -4.77 -0.43 23.47
N GLU A 47 -5.98 -0.02 23.07
CA GLU A 47 -7.08 0.27 24.00
C GLU A 47 -7.59 -0.98 24.73
N ARG A 48 -7.58 -2.13 24.09
CA ARG A 48 -8.05 -3.38 24.71
C ARG A 48 -7.13 -3.95 25.75
N GLY A 49 -5.92 -3.40 25.94
CA GLY A 49 -4.92 -3.95 26.86
C GLY A 49 -4.62 -5.42 26.58
N ALA A 50 -5.16 -5.93 25.50
CA ALA A 50 -4.83 -7.23 24.99
C ALA A 50 -3.36 -7.16 24.60
N ALA A 51 -2.55 -8.08 25.11
CA ALA A 51 -1.34 -8.40 24.39
C ALA A 51 -1.74 -8.45 22.90
N PRO A 52 -1.11 -7.63 22.06
CA PRO A 52 -1.47 -7.60 20.64
C PRO A 52 -1.56 -9.04 20.20
N TRP A 53 -2.53 -9.36 19.36
CA TRP A 53 -2.54 -10.67 18.72
C TRP A 53 -1.09 -10.99 18.41
N PRO A 54 -0.54 -12.13 18.85
CA PRO A 54 0.91 -12.28 18.99
C PRO A 54 1.73 -11.93 17.75
N GLN A 55 1.07 -11.41 16.74
CA GLN A 55 1.69 -11.15 15.44
C GLN A 55 1.10 -9.94 14.70
N VAL A 56 0.21 -9.19 15.29
CA VAL A 56 -0.10 -7.86 14.78
C VAL A 56 1.09 -6.98 15.13
N SER A 57 1.79 -6.51 14.11
CA SER A 57 2.78 -5.46 14.29
C SER A 57 2.11 -4.32 15.06
N GLU A 58 2.70 -3.88 16.15
CA GLU A 58 2.28 -2.65 16.85
C GLU A 58 2.46 -1.43 15.96
N LEU A 59 3.16 -1.62 14.85
CA LEU A 59 3.46 -0.59 13.88
C LEU A 59 2.28 -0.42 12.91
N ARG A 60 1.93 0.81 12.68
CA ARG A 60 0.99 1.20 11.66
C ARG A 60 1.55 0.82 10.29
N VAL A 61 0.71 0.20 9.47
CA VAL A 61 1.05 -0.16 8.09
C VAL A 61 0.08 0.54 7.15
N ARG A 62 0.66 1.24 6.19
CA ARG A 62 -0.09 1.81 5.08
C ARG A 62 0.27 1.09 3.80
N THR A 63 -0.73 0.75 3.01
CA THR A 63 -0.58 0.16 1.68
C THR A 63 -1.27 1.04 0.65
N VAL A 64 -0.51 1.52 -0.32
CA VAL A 64 -1.03 2.22 -1.50
C VAL A 64 -1.12 1.22 -2.64
N VAL A 65 -2.28 1.13 -3.28
CA VAL A 65 -2.50 0.28 -4.46
C VAL A 65 -3.09 1.15 -5.57
N ALA A 66 -2.41 1.26 -6.70
CA ALA A 66 -2.85 2.11 -7.80
C ALA A 66 -2.67 1.44 -9.17
N PRO A 67 -3.58 1.63 -10.12
CA PRO A 67 -3.38 1.19 -11.48
C PRO A 67 -2.23 1.96 -12.13
N VAL A 68 -1.37 1.24 -12.86
CA VAL A 68 -0.23 1.81 -13.58
C VAL A 68 -0.15 1.22 -14.99
N SER A 69 0.31 2.04 -15.94
CA SER A 69 0.51 1.58 -17.30
C SER A 69 1.89 0.95 -17.48
N VAL A 70 1.93 -0.38 -17.59
CA VAL A 70 3.16 -1.15 -17.85
C VAL A 70 2.90 -2.06 -19.06
N PRO A 71 3.11 -1.56 -20.31
CA PRO A 71 2.61 -2.21 -21.52
C PRO A 71 3.05 -3.67 -21.72
N PHE A 72 4.27 -4.03 -21.31
CA PHE A 72 4.76 -5.40 -21.47
C PHE A 72 4.13 -6.41 -20.49
N LEU A 73 3.52 -5.93 -19.38
CA LEU A 73 2.79 -6.77 -18.43
C LEU A 73 1.31 -6.92 -18.79
N GLY A 74 0.73 -6.00 -19.54
CA GLY A 74 -0.66 -6.06 -19.98
C GLY A 74 -1.50 -4.84 -19.62
N ALA A 75 -2.82 -4.98 -19.75
CA ALA A 75 -3.76 -3.85 -19.60
C ALA A 75 -4.13 -3.56 -18.12
N HIS A 76 -4.10 -4.58 -17.26
CA HIS A 76 -4.52 -4.48 -15.86
C HIS A 76 -3.34 -4.75 -14.94
N VAL A 77 -2.63 -3.68 -14.59
CA VAL A 77 -1.46 -3.75 -13.72
C VAL A 77 -1.65 -2.78 -12.57
N LEU A 78 -1.53 -3.29 -11.34
CA LEU A 78 -1.52 -2.50 -10.13
C LEU A 78 -0.08 -2.35 -9.62
N TYR A 79 0.26 -1.17 -9.18
CA TYR A 79 1.42 -0.90 -8.34
C TYR A 79 1.00 -0.95 -6.88
N LEU A 80 1.75 -1.66 -6.05
CA LEU A 80 1.53 -1.78 -4.63
C LEU A 80 2.77 -1.32 -3.89
N GLU A 81 2.60 -0.41 -2.95
CA GLU A 81 3.66 0.10 -2.08
C GLU A 81 3.17 0.09 -0.63
N GLU A 82 3.94 -0.53 0.27
CA GLU A 82 3.60 -0.71 1.67
C GLU A 82 4.64 -0.01 2.55
N PHE A 83 4.18 0.85 3.43
CA PHE A 83 5.00 1.62 4.37
C PHE A 83 4.69 1.24 5.80
N VAL A 84 5.71 1.30 6.66
CA VAL A 84 5.57 1.18 8.10
C VAL A 84 5.70 2.57 8.69
N GLU A 85 4.81 2.95 9.60
CA GLU A 85 4.77 4.28 10.24
C GLU A 85 4.74 5.45 9.22
N ASP A 86 4.21 5.19 8.02
CA ASP A 86 4.12 6.18 6.92
C ASP A 86 5.45 6.80 6.50
N ASP A 87 6.55 6.08 6.64
CA ASP A 87 7.83 6.53 6.08
C ASP A 87 7.89 6.24 4.57
N PRO A 88 7.69 7.24 3.69
CA PRO A 88 7.73 7.04 2.24
C PRO A 88 9.15 6.88 1.70
N GLN A 89 10.18 7.08 2.52
CA GLN A 89 11.58 6.94 2.13
C GLN A 89 12.02 5.48 2.06
N GLU A 90 11.35 4.62 2.85
CA GLU A 90 11.70 3.21 2.94
C GLU A 90 10.45 2.33 2.86
N PRO A 91 9.94 2.05 1.66
CA PRO A 91 8.82 1.12 1.52
C PRO A 91 9.25 -0.27 1.98
N ARG A 92 8.50 -0.83 2.91
CA ARG A 92 8.69 -2.20 3.39
C ARG A 92 8.48 -3.23 2.29
N ARG A 93 7.59 -2.92 1.36
CA ARG A 93 7.21 -3.80 0.25
C ARG A 93 6.81 -2.98 -0.96
N GLN A 94 7.25 -3.45 -2.12
CA GLN A 94 6.96 -2.82 -3.40
C GLN A 94 6.76 -3.90 -4.47
N LEU A 95 5.63 -3.87 -5.14
CA LEU A 95 5.24 -4.89 -6.11
C LEU A 95 4.54 -4.28 -7.33
N LEU A 96 4.64 -4.98 -8.46
CA LEU A 96 3.63 -4.91 -9.50
C LEU A 96 2.75 -6.16 -9.43
N VAL A 97 1.47 -5.97 -9.67
CA VAL A 97 0.46 -7.03 -9.67
C VAL A 97 -0.26 -7.00 -11.01
N ARG A 98 -0.02 -7.99 -11.84
CA ARG A 98 -0.74 -8.16 -13.10
C ARG A 98 -2.01 -8.96 -12.85
N LEU A 99 -3.15 -8.42 -13.30
CA LEU A 99 -4.44 -9.08 -13.18
C LEU A 99 -4.85 -9.66 -14.55
N GLU A 100 -5.27 -10.92 -14.55
CA GLU A 100 -5.78 -11.61 -15.74
C GLU A 100 -6.82 -12.66 -15.37
N PRO A 101 -7.77 -13.00 -16.28
CA PRO A 101 -8.68 -14.11 -16.04
C PRO A 101 -7.93 -15.43 -15.89
N ALA A 102 -8.32 -16.25 -14.92
CA ALA A 102 -7.80 -17.61 -14.73
C ALA A 102 -8.85 -18.62 -15.20
N GLU A 103 -8.91 -18.85 -16.51
CA GLU A 103 -9.97 -19.62 -17.18
C GLU A 103 -10.31 -20.98 -16.54
N GLN A 104 -9.29 -21.69 -16.05
CA GLN A 104 -9.47 -23.03 -15.47
C GLN A 104 -10.09 -23.04 -14.06
N ARG A 105 -10.26 -21.89 -13.40
CA ARG A 105 -10.64 -21.82 -11.97
C ARG A 105 -11.72 -20.81 -11.61
N HIS A 106 -12.34 -20.17 -12.59
CA HIS A 106 -13.34 -19.11 -12.38
C HIS A 106 -12.83 -18.05 -11.37
N ALA A 107 -11.59 -17.63 -11.56
CA ALA A 107 -10.90 -16.71 -10.66
C ALA A 107 -10.10 -15.69 -11.47
N VAL A 108 -9.81 -14.55 -10.87
CA VAL A 108 -8.79 -13.61 -11.34
C VAL A 108 -7.45 -14.07 -10.80
N ARG A 109 -6.48 -14.23 -11.70
CA ARG A 109 -5.09 -14.45 -11.34
C ARG A 109 -4.41 -13.12 -11.14
N ALA A 110 -3.77 -12.94 -9.98
CA ALA A 110 -2.91 -11.81 -9.67
C ALA A 110 -1.46 -12.30 -9.61
N SER A 111 -0.70 -12.08 -10.68
CA SER A 111 0.72 -12.46 -10.76
C SER A 111 1.59 -11.36 -10.19
N LEU A 112 2.47 -11.72 -9.26
CA LEU A 112 3.29 -10.78 -8.49
C LEU A 112 4.68 -10.63 -9.12
N TYR A 113 5.16 -9.38 -9.16
CA TYR A 113 6.50 -9.04 -9.62
C TYR A 113 7.16 -8.11 -8.59
N THR A 114 8.44 -8.35 -8.30
CA THR A 114 9.29 -7.46 -7.53
C THR A 114 10.17 -6.63 -8.46
N PHE A 115 10.83 -5.59 -7.96
CA PHE A 115 11.73 -4.76 -8.74
C PHE A 115 13.19 -5.19 -8.54
N SER A 116 13.97 -5.18 -9.63
CA SER A 116 15.42 -5.42 -9.57
C SER A 116 16.16 -4.30 -8.83
N SER A 117 15.63 -3.08 -8.85
CA SER A 117 16.16 -1.90 -8.18
C SER A 117 15.00 -1.11 -7.54
N PRO A 118 14.49 -1.52 -6.38
CA PRO A 118 13.27 -0.97 -5.79
C PRO A 118 13.28 0.56 -5.64
N THR A 119 14.37 1.13 -5.14
CA THR A 119 14.49 2.57 -4.87
C THR A 119 14.26 3.44 -6.13
N ARG A 120 14.65 2.95 -7.30
CA ARG A 120 14.43 3.65 -8.58
C ARG A 120 12.94 3.80 -8.91
N TRP A 121 12.11 2.87 -8.48
CA TRP A 121 10.72 2.71 -8.87
C TRP A 121 9.73 3.08 -7.76
N MET A 122 10.19 3.80 -6.75
CA MET A 122 9.32 4.32 -5.69
C MET A 122 8.31 5.32 -6.23
N HIS A 123 7.13 5.33 -5.62
CA HIS A 123 6.03 6.24 -5.95
C HIS A 123 5.61 6.20 -7.44
N LEU A 124 5.65 5.01 -8.04
CA LEU A 124 5.40 4.83 -9.47
C LEU A 124 4.00 5.28 -9.90
N ASN A 125 3.03 5.23 -8.99
CA ASN A 125 1.67 5.73 -9.19
C ASN A 125 1.59 7.24 -9.45
N TYR A 126 2.56 8.02 -8.99
CA TYR A 126 2.69 9.47 -9.26
C TYR A 126 3.59 9.79 -10.45
N ARG A 127 4.15 8.78 -11.10
CA ARG A 127 5.15 8.91 -12.17
C ARG A 127 4.78 8.08 -13.40
N PRO A 128 3.66 8.40 -14.11
CA PRO A 128 3.18 7.59 -15.25
C PRO A 128 4.21 7.45 -16.37
N SER A 129 5.01 8.48 -16.64
CA SER A 129 6.09 8.42 -17.64
C SER A 129 7.18 7.42 -17.24
N LEU A 130 7.51 7.34 -15.95
CA LEU A 130 8.46 6.37 -15.43
C LEU A 130 7.87 4.96 -15.46
N ALA A 131 6.59 4.79 -15.12
CA ALA A 131 5.90 3.51 -15.23
C ALA A 131 5.90 2.99 -16.69
N ALA A 132 5.66 3.86 -17.66
CA ALA A 132 5.72 3.51 -19.08
C ALA A 132 7.15 3.18 -19.57
N ALA A 133 8.18 3.66 -18.87
CA ALA A 133 9.58 3.37 -19.19
C ALA A 133 10.11 2.06 -18.60
N LEU A 134 9.33 1.39 -17.72
CA LEU A 134 9.69 0.07 -17.18
C LEU A 134 9.87 -0.93 -18.30
N GLY A 135 10.95 -1.72 -18.22
CA GLY A 135 11.22 -2.84 -19.12
C GLY A 135 11.21 -4.19 -18.42
N PRO A 136 11.17 -5.30 -19.16
CA PRO A 136 11.18 -6.65 -18.57
C PRO A 136 12.38 -6.94 -17.68
N GLN A 137 13.51 -6.25 -17.88
CA GLN A 137 14.74 -6.41 -17.09
C GLN A 137 14.66 -5.73 -15.71
N ASP A 138 13.70 -4.83 -15.52
CA ASP A 138 13.54 -4.05 -14.28
C ASP A 138 12.70 -4.79 -13.25
N VAL A 139 12.02 -5.87 -13.66
CA VAL A 139 11.12 -6.64 -12.82
C VAL A 139 11.50 -8.12 -12.75
N VAL A 140 11.21 -8.74 -11.61
CA VAL A 140 11.44 -10.16 -11.38
C VAL A 140 10.12 -10.82 -10.99
N PRO A 141 9.62 -11.79 -11.77
CA PRO A 141 8.39 -12.50 -11.42
C PRO A 141 8.60 -13.30 -10.11
N SER A 142 7.64 -13.19 -9.20
CA SER A 142 7.59 -14.00 -7.98
C SER A 142 7.01 -15.39 -8.32
N ALA A 143 7.83 -16.25 -8.89
CA ALA A 143 7.40 -17.54 -9.40
C ALA A 143 6.65 -18.37 -8.37
N GLY A 144 5.48 -18.88 -8.74
CA GLY A 144 4.63 -19.70 -7.86
C GLY A 144 3.84 -18.92 -6.82
N CYS A 145 3.98 -17.60 -6.75
CA CYS A 145 3.30 -16.73 -5.79
C CYS A 145 2.01 -16.08 -6.35
N ASP A 146 1.53 -16.55 -7.49
CA ASP A 146 0.26 -16.07 -8.03
C ASP A 146 -0.87 -16.24 -7.03
N LEU A 147 -1.68 -15.20 -6.88
CA LEU A 147 -2.90 -15.25 -6.10
C LEU A 147 -4.07 -15.59 -7.02
N LEU A 148 -4.93 -16.48 -6.58
CA LEU A 148 -6.18 -16.80 -7.27
C LEU A 148 -7.34 -16.26 -6.44
N LEU A 149 -8.03 -15.26 -6.99
CA LEU A 149 -9.07 -14.51 -6.31
C LEU A 149 -10.43 -14.76 -6.99
N THR A 150 -11.33 -15.37 -6.26
CA THR A 150 -12.70 -15.69 -6.71
C THR A 150 -13.66 -14.62 -6.21
N ARG A 151 -14.54 -14.16 -7.07
CA ARG A 151 -15.60 -13.22 -6.70
C ARG A 151 -16.73 -13.93 -5.95
N ALA A 152 -17.20 -13.31 -4.87
CA ALA A 152 -18.36 -13.72 -4.10
C ALA A 152 -19.19 -12.47 -3.76
N GLY A 153 -20.21 -12.16 -4.55
CA GLY A 153 -20.97 -10.91 -4.46
C GLY A 153 -20.11 -9.70 -4.83
N ASP A 154 -19.92 -8.78 -3.89
CA ASP A 154 -19.09 -7.58 -3.99
C ASP A 154 -17.65 -7.79 -3.52
N GLN A 155 -17.33 -8.97 -3.00
CA GLN A 155 -16.04 -9.30 -2.44
C GLN A 155 -15.22 -10.23 -3.34
N PHE A 156 -13.90 -10.10 -3.24
CA PHE A 156 -12.94 -11.03 -3.81
C PHE A 156 -12.15 -11.70 -2.69
N ARG A 157 -12.09 -13.02 -2.70
CA ARG A 157 -11.34 -13.80 -1.73
C ARG A 157 -10.49 -14.87 -2.39
N GLY A 158 -9.37 -15.17 -1.80
CA GLY A 158 -8.46 -16.19 -2.29
C GLY A 158 -7.05 -16.04 -1.74
N GLY A 159 -6.07 -16.54 -2.49
CA GLY A 159 -4.68 -16.48 -2.05
C GLY A 159 -3.75 -17.30 -2.93
N THR A 160 -2.55 -17.60 -2.40
CA THR A 160 -1.60 -18.50 -3.05
C THR A 160 -2.14 -19.93 -3.10
N HIS A 161 -1.70 -20.69 -4.09
CA HIS A 161 -2.16 -22.06 -4.26
C HIS A 161 -1.05 -23.07 -3.95
N GLY A 162 -1.27 -23.84 -2.89
CA GLY A 162 -0.32 -24.86 -2.44
C GLY A 162 1.00 -24.27 -1.95
N HIS A 163 2.05 -25.08 -1.84
CA HIS A 163 3.37 -24.68 -1.36
C HIS A 163 4.29 -24.19 -2.49
N ARG A 164 3.76 -23.45 -3.46
CA ARG A 164 4.50 -23.03 -4.65
C ARG A 164 5.23 -21.71 -4.52
N CYS A 165 4.79 -20.85 -3.60
CA CYS A 165 5.40 -19.55 -3.35
C CYS A 165 6.61 -19.73 -2.43
N LEU A 166 7.77 -20.03 -3.02
CA LEU A 166 9.00 -20.29 -2.26
C LEU A 166 9.71 -18.97 -1.93
N ASP A 167 10.11 -18.83 -0.67
CA ASP A 167 11.00 -17.77 -0.20
C ASP A 167 12.40 -18.36 0.02
N GLN A 168 13.32 -17.96 -0.86
CA GLN A 168 14.72 -18.42 -0.81
C GLN A 168 15.66 -17.41 -0.12
N SER A 169 15.13 -16.30 0.38
CA SER A 169 15.93 -15.16 0.85
C SER A 169 16.74 -15.42 2.13
N ALA A 170 16.43 -16.43 2.92
CA ALA A 170 17.03 -16.65 4.25
C ALA A 170 17.85 -17.95 4.40
N GLY A 171 18.24 -18.59 3.31
CA GLY A 171 19.08 -19.82 3.36
C GLY A 171 18.37 -21.07 3.87
N MET A 172 17.14 -20.97 4.36
CA MET A 172 16.25 -22.09 4.65
C MET A 172 15.09 -22.10 3.67
N ALA A 173 14.75 -23.27 3.14
CA ALA A 173 13.62 -23.41 2.24
C ALA A 173 12.31 -23.18 3.02
N ARG A 174 11.61 -22.11 2.62
CA ARG A 174 10.33 -21.68 3.20
C ARG A 174 9.33 -21.41 2.09
N TYR A 175 8.05 -21.51 2.39
CA TYR A 175 7.01 -21.06 1.49
C TYR A 175 6.11 -20.02 2.14
N LEU A 176 5.57 -19.14 1.30
CA LEU A 176 4.64 -18.09 1.68
C LEU A 176 3.21 -18.56 1.38
N ASP A 177 2.34 -18.46 2.35
CA ASP A 177 0.92 -18.68 2.21
C ASP A 177 0.19 -17.35 2.43
N TYR A 178 -0.38 -16.80 1.36
CA TYR A 178 -1.17 -15.59 1.38
C TYR A 178 -2.64 -15.91 1.26
N GLN A 179 -3.45 -15.27 2.10
CA GLN A 179 -4.89 -15.23 1.98
C GLN A 179 -5.34 -13.78 1.95
N LEU A 180 -6.28 -13.46 1.08
CA LEU A 180 -6.83 -12.12 0.89
C LEU A 180 -8.36 -12.17 0.88
N LEU A 181 -8.97 -11.12 1.45
CA LEU A 181 -10.36 -10.76 1.30
C LEU A 181 -10.43 -9.25 1.03
N ILE A 182 -10.99 -8.88 -0.12
CA ILE A 182 -11.00 -7.51 -0.62
C ILE A 182 -12.42 -7.14 -1.01
N SER A 183 -12.89 -5.98 -0.53
CA SER A 183 -14.11 -5.30 -0.98
C SER A 183 -13.90 -3.79 -1.00
N GLU A 184 -14.94 -3.01 -1.28
CA GLU A 184 -14.86 -1.54 -1.18
C GLU A 184 -14.50 -1.08 0.23
N ASP A 185 -15.01 -1.77 1.27
CA ASP A 185 -14.83 -1.35 2.67
C ASP A 185 -13.78 -2.15 3.43
N LEU A 186 -13.30 -3.26 2.87
CA LEU A 186 -12.48 -4.23 3.59
C LEU A 186 -11.26 -4.65 2.80
N TYR A 187 -10.12 -4.55 3.43
CA TYR A 187 -8.88 -5.20 3.00
C TYR A 187 -8.36 -6.03 4.17
N TRP A 188 -8.58 -7.33 4.10
CA TRP A 188 -8.04 -8.27 5.07
C TRP A 188 -7.02 -9.16 4.38
N TYR A 189 -5.88 -9.37 5.01
CA TYR A 189 -4.89 -10.31 4.55
C TYR A 189 -4.27 -11.09 5.69
N ARG A 190 -3.87 -12.31 5.37
CA ARG A 190 -3.08 -13.18 6.22
C ARG A 190 -1.87 -13.65 5.42
N ARG A 191 -0.67 -13.41 5.93
CA ARG A 191 0.57 -13.90 5.37
C ARG A 191 1.24 -14.83 6.36
N ARG A 192 1.47 -16.06 5.98
CA ARG A 192 2.21 -17.05 6.76
C ARG A 192 3.51 -17.40 6.05
N VAL A 193 4.59 -17.51 6.81
CA VAL A 193 5.87 -18.08 6.39
C VAL A 193 6.00 -19.44 7.06
N LEU A 194 6.05 -20.49 6.27
CA LEU A 194 6.08 -21.85 6.77
C LEU A 194 7.38 -22.54 6.30
N ARG A 195 7.97 -23.38 7.13
CA ARG A 195 9.13 -24.17 6.76
C ARG A 195 8.74 -25.21 5.72
N GLU A 196 9.53 -25.36 4.65
CA GLU A 196 9.18 -26.28 3.56
C GLU A 196 9.18 -27.75 4.00
N SER A 197 10.09 -28.12 4.90
CA SER A 197 10.30 -29.53 5.28
C SER A 197 9.15 -30.17 6.07
N ASP A 198 8.47 -29.42 6.91
CA ASP A 198 7.46 -29.92 7.86
C ASP A 198 6.22 -29.04 7.99
N GLY A 199 6.21 -27.88 7.31
CA GLY A 199 5.09 -26.92 7.38
C GLY A 199 5.02 -26.15 8.70
N GLU A 200 6.07 -26.17 9.53
CA GLU A 200 6.06 -25.43 10.79
C GLU A 200 5.96 -23.93 10.54
N LEU A 201 5.03 -23.29 11.25
CA LEU A 201 4.80 -21.86 11.18
C LEU A 201 6.01 -21.10 11.76
N GLN A 202 6.70 -20.33 10.92
CA GLN A 202 7.83 -19.48 11.30
C GLN A 202 7.40 -18.05 11.58
N GLN A 203 6.46 -17.54 10.81
CA GLN A 203 5.94 -16.19 10.94
C GLN A 203 4.50 -16.13 10.45
N GLU A 204 3.69 -15.37 11.13
CA GLU A 204 2.34 -15.02 10.68
C GLU A 204 2.14 -13.51 10.80
N VAL A 205 1.52 -12.91 9.79
CA VAL A 205 1.08 -11.52 9.81
C VAL A 205 -0.37 -11.50 9.36
N ILE A 206 -1.23 -10.90 10.18
CA ILE A 206 -2.62 -10.67 9.85
C ILE A 206 -2.83 -9.16 9.80
N GLY A 207 -3.27 -8.64 8.67
CA GLY A 207 -3.63 -7.25 8.50
C GLY A 207 -5.13 -7.12 8.29
N TYR A 208 -5.72 -6.16 8.96
CA TYR A 208 -7.10 -5.74 8.78
C TYR A 208 -7.09 -4.23 8.62
N ASN A 209 -7.31 -3.78 7.40
CA ASN A 209 -7.22 -2.36 7.10
C ASN A 209 -8.57 -1.88 6.59
N ARG A 210 -9.05 -0.78 7.13
CA ARG A 210 -10.21 -0.08 6.61
C ARG A 210 -9.83 0.66 5.34
N PHE A 211 -10.74 0.73 4.40
CA PHE A 211 -10.57 1.49 3.18
C PHE A 211 -10.70 2.99 3.48
N GLU A 212 -9.69 3.76 3.11
CA GLU A 212 -9.82 5.20 2.95
C GLU A 212 -10.05 5.47 1.45
N PRO A 213 -11.24 5.94 1.04
CA PRO A 213 -11.60 6.05 -0.38
C PRO A 213 -10.80 7.13 -1.13
N ASN A 214 -10.13 8.01 -0.41
CA ASN A 214 -9.32 9.05 -1.01
C ASN A 214 -7.85 8.59 -1.11
N GLU A 215 -7.27 8.72 -2.29
CA GLU A 215 -5.82 8.57 -2.46
C GLU A 215 -5.13 9.61 -1.58
N ALA A 216 -4.32 9.15 -0.63
CA ALA A 216 -3.50 10.06 0.16
C ALA A 216 -2.52 10.77 -0.78
N ARG A 217 -2.56 12.10 -0.79
CA ARG A 217 -1.66 12.89 -1.62
C ARG A 217 -0.23 12.82 -1.05
N LEU A 218 0.72 12.71 -1.96
CA LEU A 218 2.13 12.81 -1.64
C LEU A 218 2.56 14.28 -1.69
N TYR A 219 3.37 14.70 -0.74
CA TYR A 219 3.94 16.05 -0.66
C TYR A 219 5.47 15.98 -0.62
N ALA A 220 6.13 16.80 -1.44
CA ALA A 220 7.57 17.07 -1.31
C ALA A 220 7.76 18.17 -0.27
N CYS A 221 8.37 17.83 0.86
CA CYS A 221 8.66 18.73 1.97
C CYS A 221 10.12 19.20 1.89
N ARG A 222 10.34 20.39 1.35
CA ARG A 222 11.68 21.01 1.28
C ARG A 222 12.02 21.66 2.60
N ILE A 223 13.14 21.28 3.16
CA ILE A 223 13.64 21.75 4.45
C ILE A 223 14.83 22.67 4.21
N ALA A 224 14.79 23.87 4.79
CA ALA A 224 15.90 24.81 4.80
C ALA A 224 16.26 25.18 6.24
N TRP A 225 17.55 25.35 6.50
CA TRP A 225 18.09 25.61 7.81
C TRP A 225 19.08 26.79 7.80
N SER A 226 19.14 27.54 8.92
CA SER A 226 20.04 28.68 9.12
C SER A 226 20.89 28.51 10.38
N ALA A 227 22.20 28.55 10.23
CA ALA A 227 23.15 28.53 11.34
C ALA A 227 23.10 29.80 12.19
N SER A 228 22.79 30.95 11.57
CA SER A 228 22.71 32.25 12.28
C SER A 228 21.38 32.43 13.03
N GLY A 229 20.41 31.56 12.82
CA GLY A 229 19.06 31.75 13.30
C GLY A 229 18.21 32.77 12.54
N ALA A 230 18.79 33.41 11.52
CA ALA A 230 18.13 34.44 10.76
C ALA A 230 17.52 33.88 9.46
N ARG A 231 16.27 34.22 9.19
CA ARG A 231 15.53 33.78 7.99
C ARG A 231 16.25 34.09 6.67
N ARG A 232 16.95 35.21 6.58
CA ARG A 232 17.70 35.60 5.37
C ARG A 232 18.87 34.66 5.04
N ASP A 233 19.30 33.87 6.00
CA ASP A 233 20.45 32.96 5.89
C ASP A 233 20.01 31.49 5.83
N LEU A 234 18.76 31.23 5.41
CA LEU A 234 18.23 29.89 5.18
C LEU A 234 18.86 29.29 3.93
N HIS A 235 19.42 28.10 4.07
CA HIS A 235 19.99 27.28 2.99
C HIS A 235 19.25 25.96 2.88
N PRO A 236 19.01 25.45 1.67
CA PRO A 236 18.43 24.13 1.47
C PRO A 236 19.21 23.06 2.23
N LEU A 237 18.52 22.20 2.96
CA LEU A 237 19.10 21.08 3.68
C LEU A 237 18.80 19.75 2.99
N LEU A 238 17.52 19.42 2.82
CA LEU A 238 17.04 18.20 2.14
C LEU A 238 15.57 18.33 1.75
N THR A 239 15.08 17.34 1.03
CA THR A 239 13.67 17.14 0.74
C THR A 239 13.22 15.78 1.31
N LEU A 240 12.04 15.75 1.93
CA LEU A 240 11.36 14.54 2.39
C LEU A 240 10.02 14.43 1.68
N ASP A 241 9.69 13.23 1.21
CA ASP A 241 8.39 12.95 0.65
C ASP A 241 7.48 12.37 1.74
N LEU A 242 6.31 13.01 1.96
CA LEU A 242 5.38 12.64 3.03
C LEU A 242 3.97 12.48 2.47
N TYR A 243 3.28 11.40 2.85
CA TYR A 243 1.85 11.29 2.60
C TYR A 243 1.03 12.09 3.63
N GLU A 244 -0.04 12.76 3.18
CA GLU A 244 -0.93 13.56 4.04
C GLU A 244 -1.69 12.76 5.09
N ALA A 245 -1.65 11.45 5.02
CA ALA A 245 -2.37 10.59 5.94
C ALA A 245 -1.46 10.07 7.07
N GLY A 246 -0.54 10.87 7.56
CA GLY A 246 0.37 10.56 8.65
C GLY A 246 1.80 10.27 8.19
N GLY A 247 2.19 10.83 7.04
CA GLY A 247 3.56 10.74 6.56
C GLY A 247 4.53 11.28 7.59
N HIS A 248 5.60 10.55 7.85
CA HIS A 248 6.59 10.84 8.88
C HIS A 248 8.00 10.70 8.30
N GLY A 249 8.87 11.63 8.62
CA GLY A 249 10.25 11.61 8.17
C GLY A 249 11.19 12.23 9.19
N ARG A 250 12.39 11.66 9.32
CA ARG A 250 13.43 12.13 10.26
C ARG A 250 14.55 12.81 9.51
N PHE A 251 15.07 13.89 10.09
CA PHE A 251 16.25 14.57 9.56
C PHE A 251 17.17 15.10 10.66
N VAL A 252 18.41 15.36 10.30
CA VAL A 252 19.43 15.90 11.20
C VAL A 252 19.93 17.23 10.65
N THR A 253 19.95 18.26 11.47
CA THR A 253 20.51 19.58 11.12
C THR A 253 22.04 19.56 11.20
N PRO A 254 22.74 20.45 10.50
CA PRO A 254 24.20 20.50 10.54
C PRO A 254 24.83 20.74 11.93
N ASP A 255 24.07 21.28 12.87
CA ASP A 255 24.47 21.41 14.28
C ASP A 255 24.20 20.14 15.11
N GLY A 256 23.77 19.03 14.47
CA GLY A 256 23.62 17.72 15.09
C GLY A 256 22.29 17.47 15.78
N ARG A 257 21.33 18.39 15.70
CA ARG A 257 19.98 18.16 16.26
C ARG A 257 19.15 17.27 15.35
N THR A 258 18.45 16.30 15.91
CA THR A 258 17.52 15.42 15.21
C THR A 258 16.10 15.94 15.37
N PHE A 259 15.33 15.91 14.29
CA PHE A 259 13.92 16.28 14.24
C PHE A 259 13.12 15.22 13.49
N GLU A 260 11.86 15.15 13.84
CA GLU A 260 10.83 14.36 13.16
C GLU A 260 9.80 15.32 12.57
N LEU A 261 9.46 15.10 11.31
CA LEU A 261 8.46 15.85 10.57
C LEU A 261 7.28 14.94 10.29
N THR A 262 6.07 15.39 10.62
CA THR A 262 4.85 14.62 10.40
C THR A 262 3.83 15.45 9.65
N LEU A 263 3.23 14.87 8.60
CA LEU A 263 2.15 15.46 7.82
C LEU A 263 0.92 14.57 7.91
N HIS A 264 -0.20 15.09 8.44
CA HIS A 264 -1.42 14.30 8.57
C HIS A 264 -2.69 15.15 8.48
N GLY A 265 -3.74 14.54 7.92
CA GLY A 265 -5.09 15.05 8.00
C GLY A 265 -5.70 14.82 9.39
N ARG A 266 -6.44 15.78 9.91
CA ARG A 266 -7.18 15.68 11.17
C ARG A 266 -8.61 16.11 10.95
N ASP A 267 -9.52 15.43 11.64
CA ASP A 267 -10.89 15.86 11.73
C ASP A 267 -10.97 17.06 12.67
N TRP A 268 -11.70 18.08 12.26
CA TRP A 268 -12.02 19.14 13.17
C TRP A 268 -13.02 18.63 14.22
N PRO A 269 -12.96 19.07 15.49
CA PRO A 269 -13.91 18.62 16.50
C PRO A 269 -15.36 18.77 15.97
N PHE A 270 -16.11 17.67 16.01
CA PHE A 270 -17.51 17.54 15.52
C PHE A 270 -17.70 17.43 13.99
N SER A 271 -16.64 17.32 13.20
CA SER A 271 -16.74 16.93 11.79
C SER A 271 -16.68 15.42 11.59
N VAL A 272 -17.30 14.96 10.50
CA VAL A 272 -17.27 13.54 10.09
C VAL A 272 -16.18 13.29 9.06
N GLU A 273 -15.59 14.37 8.52
CA GLU A 273 -14.56 14.35 7.49
C GLU A 273 -13.29 15.05 7.99
N ARG A 274 -12.15 14.65 7.43
CA ARG A 274 -10.88 15.33 7.71
C ARG A 274 -10.90 16.73 7.08
N ASP A 275 -10.81 17.76 7.91
CA ASP A 275 -10.96 19.16 7.48
C ASP A 275 -9.65 19.91 7.43
N ALA A 276 -8.66 19.46 8.19
CA ALA A 276 -7.40 20.17 8.37
C ALA A 276 -6.20 19.28 8.05
N LEU A 277 -5.28 19.85 7.27
CA LEU A 277 -3.94 19.30 7.05
C LEU A 277 -3.01 19.93 8.08
N LEU A 278 -2.31 19.09 8.86
CA LEU A 278 -1.35 19.52 9.87
C LEU A 278 0.06 19.08 9.49
N LEU A 279 1.01 20.00 9.64
CA LEU A 279 2.44 19.76 9.52
C LEU A 279 3.07 20.04 10.88
N SER A 280 3.63 19.02 11.51
CA SER A 280 4.25 19.12 12.82
C SER A 280 5.73 18.79 12.76
N ILE A 281 6.52 19.49 13.56
CA ILE A 281 7.94 19.18 13.77
C ILE A 281 8.18 18.96 15.27
N GLU A 282 8.89 17.91 15.61
CA GLU A 282 9.21 17.55 16.98
C GLU A 282 10.64 17.05 17.14
N GLN A 283 11.12 17.03 18.36
CA GLN A 283 12.36 16.31 18.72
C GLN A 283 12.02 14.90 19.19
N PRO A 284 12.79 13.87 18.82
CA PRO A 284 12.55 12.51 19.27
C PRO A 284 12.42 12.43 20.79
N GLY A 285 11.32 11.86 21.28
CA GLY A 285 11.04 11.72 22.71
C GLY A 285 10.53 12.96 23.43
N ALA A 286 10.17 14.01 22.70
CA ALA A 286 9.49 15.18 23.28
C ALA A 286 7.99 14.88 23.53
N ASP A 287 7.44 15.41 24.61
CA ASP A 287 6.01 15.24 24.96
C ASP A 287 5.06 16.07 24.09
N SER A 288 5.59 16.98 23.27
CA SER A 288 4.80 17.86 22.41
C SER A 288 5.62 18.35 21.20
N PRO A 289 4.96 18.64 20.08
CA PRO A 289 5.61 19.24 18.93
C PRO A 289 6.29 20.56 19.26
N LEU A 290 7.46 20.79 18.66
CA LEU A 290 8.16 22.07 18.72
C LEU A 290 7.33 23.16 18.02
N ALA A 291 6.69 22.81 16.91
CA ALA A 291 5.76 23.68 16.18
C ALA A 291 4.81 22.85 15.33
N THR A 292 3.63 23.44 15.08
CA THR A 292 2.63 22.88 14.18
C THR A 292 2.08 24.00 13.28
N ALA A 293 2.01 23.73 12.00
CA ALA A 293 1.28 24.53 11.02
C ALA A 293 0.03 23.76 10.60
N TRP A 294 -1.00 24.50 10.14
CA TRP A 294 -2.21 23.89 9.62
C TRP A 294 -2.67 24.59 8.34
N ALA A 295 -3.37 23.87 7.50
CA ALA A 295 -4.00 24.34 6.29
C ALA A 295 -5.34 23.62 6.09
N GLN A 296 -6.14 24.03 5.10
CA GLN A 296 -7.31 23.26 4.69
C GLN A 296 -6.85 21.90 4.12
N MET A 297 -7.69 20.87 4.25
CA MET A 297 -7.33 19.52 3.81
C MET A 297 -7.00 19.44 2.32
N ASP A 298 -7.63 20.28 1.47
CA ASP A 298 -7.39 20.35 0.03
C ASP A 298 -6.20 21.26 -0.37
N ALA A 299 -5.49 21.85 0.61
CA ALA A 299 -4.36 22.73 0.34
C ALA A 299 -3.28 22.04 -0.48
N GLN A 300 -2.81 22.70 -1.53
CA GLN A 300 -1.71 22.23 -2.36
C GLN A 300 -0.34 22.50 -1.72
N GLN A 301 -0.30 23.35 -0.72
CA GLN A 301 0.94 23.69 0.00
C GLN A 301 0.64 23.94 1.47
N ILE A 302 1.59 23.51 2.32
CA ILE A 302 1.63 23.85 3.74
C ILE A 302 3.05 24.26 4.12
N ARG A 303 3.18 25.23 5.04
CA ARG A 303 4.47 25.80 5.42
C ARG A 303 4.58 25.98 6.92
N LEU A 304 5.75 25.65 7.46
CA LEU A 304 6.12 25.88 8.85
C LEU A 304 7.42 26.68 8.91
N GLU A 305 7.44 27.74 9.72
CA GLU A 305 8.60 28.63 9.88
C GLU A 305 8.94 28.83 11.36
N LEU A 306 10.22 28.62 11.70
CA LEU A 306 10.79 28.84 13.03
C LEU A 306 11.89 29.90 13.04
N GLY A 307 12.04 30.69 11.96
CA GLY A 307 13.13 31.63 11.79
C GLY A 307 14.45 30.97 11.36
N TRP A 308 14.94 30.00 12.12
CA TRP A 308 16.15 29.23 11.83
C TRP A 308 15.90 27.97 10.98
N LEU A 309 14.64 27.57 10.87
CA LEU A 309 14.18 26.41 10.09
C LEU A 309 12.93 26.81 9.31
N GLU A 310 12.87 26.38 8.07
CA GLU A 310 11.68 26.49 7.24
C GLU A 310 11.40 25.12 6.62
N VAL A 311 10.15 24.71 6.65
CA VAL A 311 9.65 23.52 5.96
C VAL A 311 8.53 23.97 5.01
N ARG A 312 8.64 23.59 3.75
CA ARG A 312 7.62 23.83 2.71
C ARG A 312 7.26 22.51 2.06
N CYS A 313 6.04 22.05 2.31
CA CYS A 313 5.49 20.88 1.67
C CYS A 313 4.55 21.30 0.54
N GLY A 314 4.80 20.83 -0.66
CA GLY A 314 3.93 21.01 -1.83
C GLY A 314 3.42 19.66 -2.33
N SER A 315 2.14 19.56 -2.68
CA SER A 315 1.59 18.32 -3.25
C SER A 315 2.25 18.02 -4.57
N ILE A 316 2.60 16.75 -4.77
CA ILE A 316 3.19 16.25 -6.00
C ILE A 316 2.03 15.84 -6.91
N ALA A 317 1.92 16.50 -8.06
CA ALA A 317 1.01 16.03 -9.10
C ALA A 317 1.57 14.78 -9.76
N PRO A 318 0.71 13.86 -10.23
CA PRO A 318 1.15 12.79 -11.12
C PRO A 318 1.95 13.40 -12.29
N ASP A 319 3.06 12.76 -12.68
CA ASP A 319 4.03 13.25 -13.70
C ASP A 319 4.87 14.49 -13.35
N SER A 320 4.91 14.94 -12.11
CA SER A 320 5.88 15.99 -11.76
C SER A 320 7.30 15.39 -11.70
N ASP A 321 8.26 16.03 -12.38
CA ASP A 321 9.68 15.64 -12.32
C ASP A 321 10.31 15.89 -10.92
N GLU A 322 9.54 16.35 -9.95
CA GLU A 322 9.99 16.69 -8.60
C GLU A 322 10.43 15.48 -7.76
N LEU A 323 9.95 14.27 -8.11
CA LEU A 323 10.40 13.01 -7.45
C LEU A 323 11.79 12.55 -7.90
N ALA A 324 12.44 13.27 -8.83
CA ALA A 324 13.71 12.84 -9.44
C ALA A 324 14.96 13.54 -8.90
N GLN A 325 14.87 14.40 -7.86
CA GLN A 325 15.98 15.19 -7.34
C GLN A 325 16.48 14.72 -5.99
#